data_091d61c9b2129965802506f61a46018b
#
_entry.id   091d61c9b2129965802506f61a46018b
#
_cell.length_a   1.000
_cell.length_b   1.000
_cell.length_c   1.000
_cell.angle_alpha   90.00
_cell.angle_beta   90.00
_cell.angle_gamma   90.00
#
_symmetry.space_group_name_H-M   'P 1'
#
loop_
_entity.id
_entity.type
_entity.pdbx_description
1 polymer ?
#
loop_
_entity_poly.entity_id
_entity_poly.type
_entity_poly.pdbx_seq_one_letter_code
_entity_poly.pdbx_strand_id
1 'polypeptide(L)'
;VGIGFLFVPALFKDNVINYYLAWLGSIFFFVGTIYFAAVGLTPHDLYLSEHIYFAINAFRILIPAGLFYVIVFFRSNIPNFYAYLTLIFFIFTTGYVVYQLTNGSPRDSIEALIEQVSIQKLIAFVSTINIFLLSFGFKSRIKELNIS
;
A
#
# COMPACT_ATOMS: atom_id res chain seq x y z
N VAL A 1 9.44 -6.60 3.62
CA VAL A 1 7.97 -6.56 3.54
C VAL A 1 7.52 -6.86 2.12
N GLY A 2 7.98 -6.11 1.08
CA GLY A 2 7.51 -6.28 -0.30
C GLY A 2 7.65 -7.70 -0.85
N ILE A 3 8.81 -8.34 -0.65
CA ILE A 3 9.04 -9.74 -1.06
C ILE A 3 8.06 -10.68 -0.35
N GLY A 4 7.78 -10.46 0.94
CA GLY A 4 6.83 -11.29 1.70
C GLY A 4 5.42 -11.26 1.12
N PHE A 5 5.00 -10.14 0.55
CA PHE A 5 3.68 -10.04 -0.08
C PHE A 5 3.51 -10.90 -1.34
N LEU A 6 4.59 -11.30 -2.01
CA LEU A 6 4.52 -12.23 -3.14
C LEU A 6 4.08 -13.64 -2.73
N PHE A 7 4.13 -13.99 -1.45
CA PHE A 7 3.63 -15.26 -0.92
C PHE A 7 2.18 -15.20 -0.45
N VAL A 8 1.61 -14.00 -0.25
CA VAL A 8 0.25 -13.82 0.22
C VAL A 8 -0.81 -14.47 -0.69
N PRO A 9 -0.69 -14.47 -2.03
CA PRO A 9 -1.64 -15.16 -2.91
C PRO A 9 -1.83 -16.64 -2.58
N ALA A 10 -0.81 -17.31 -2.06
CA ALA A 10 -0.92 -18.72 -1.67
C ALA A 10 -1.98 -18.96 -0.59
N LEU A 11 -2.36 -17.95 0.19
CA LEU A 11 -3.40 -18.04 1.23
C LEU A 11 -4.82 -18.06 0.66
N PHE A 12 -5.00 -17.80 -0.63
CA PHE A 12 -6.29 -17.68 -1.31
C PHE A 12 -6.48 -18.69 -2.44
N LYS A 13 -5.69 -19.78 -2.45
CA LYS A 13 -5.75 -20.82 -3.49
C LYS A 13 -7.07 -21.58 -3.53
N ASP A 14 -7.83 -21.58 -2.46
CA ASP A 14 -9.16 -22.17 -2.35
C ASP A 14 -10.22 -21.48 -3.24
N ASN A 15 -9.96 -20.25 -3.68
CA ASN A 15 -10.82 -19.50 -4.61
C ASN A 15 -9.98 -18.91 -5.74
N VAL A 16 -10.21 -19.38 -6.95
CA VAL A 16 -9.44 -19.01 -8.15
C VAL A 16 -9.43 -17.50 -8.39
N ILE A 17 -10.58 -16.83 -8.23
CA ILE A 17 -10.70 -15.38 -8.45
C ILE A 17 -9.87 -14.64 -7.40
N ASN A 18 -10.00 -14.99 -6.12
CA ASN A 18 -9.26 -14.36 -5.04
C ASN A 18 -7.75 -14.59 -5.20
N TYR A 19 -7.35 -15.77 -5.67
CA TYR A 19 -5.95 -16.06 -5.96
C TYR A 19 -5.34 -15.12 -7.00
N TYR A 20 -6.00 -14.92 -8.15
CA TYR A 20 -5.51 -14.00 -9.19
C TYR A 20 -5.56 -12.54 -8.76
N LEU A 21 -6.62 -12.12 -8.07
CA LEU A 21 -6.70 -10.75 -7.53
C LEU A 21 -5.62 -10.49 -6.49
N ALA A 22 -5.33 -11.47 -5.62
CA ALA A 22 -4.24 -11.37 -4.66
C ALA A 22 -2.87 -11.27 -5.35
N TRP A 23 -2.66 -12.00 -6.47
CA TRP A 23 -1.46 -11.86 -7.29
C TRP A 23 -1.30 -10.45 -7.86
N LEU A 24 -2.37 -9.89 -8.45
CA LEU A 24 -2.34 -8.51 -8.93
C LEU A 24 -2.02 -7.53 -7.80
N GLY A 25 -2.70 -7.65 -6.67
CA GLY A 25 -2.43 -6.82 -5.48
C GLY A 25 -0.98 -6.94 -5.01
N SER A 26 -0.43 -8.17 -4.96
CA SER A 26 0.95 -8.42 -4.55
C SER A 26 1.98 -7.84 -5.50
N ILE A 27 1.76 -7.94 -6.81
CA ILE A 27 2.66 -7.37 -7.82
C ILE A 27 2.70 -5.84 -7.69
N PHE A 28 1.54 -5.19 -7.63
CA PHE A 28 1.48 -3.73 -7.43
C PHE A 28 2.13 -3.32 -6.10
N PHE A 29 1.86 -4.06 -5.02
CA PHE A 29 2.47 -3.79 -3.73
C PHE A 29 4.00 -3.95 -3.77
N PHE A 30 4.51 -4.99 -4.41
CA PHE A 30 5.95 -5.23 -4.59
C PHE A 30 6.61 -4.11 -5.39
N VAL A 31 6.02 -3.70 -6.51
CA VAL A 31 6.51 -2.56 -7.31
C VAL A 31 6.49 -1.27 -6.48
N GLY A 32 5.42 -1.02 -5.71
CA GLY A 32 5.35 0.12 -4.80
C GLY A 32 6.49 0.12 -3.76
N THR A 33 6.84 -1.04 -3.21
CA THR A 33 7.98 -1.13 -2.27
C THR A 33 9.33 -0.87 -2.92
N ILE A 34 9.50 -1.18 -4.22
CA ILE A 34 10.71 -0.78 -4.98
C ILE A 34 10.78 0.74 -5.09
N TYR A 35 9.67 1.42 -5.41
CA TYR A 35 9.63 2.88 -5.44
C TYR A 35 9.93 3.50 -4.07
N PHE A 36 9.41 2.95 -2.97
CA PHE A 36 9.76 3.41 -1.62
C PHE A 36 11.25 3.20 -1.29
N ALA A 37 11.83 2.08 -1.71
CA ALA A 37 13.27 1.86 -1.57
C ALA A 37 14.07 2.90 -2.37
N ALA A 38 13.64 3.22 -3.59
CA ALA A 38 14.27 4.24 -4.42
C ALA A 38 14.19 5.65 -3.79
N VAL A 39 13.09 5.99 -3.09
CA VAL A 39 13.02 7.23 -2.28
C VAL A 39 14.15 7.30 -1.25
N GLY A 40 14.42 6.18 -0.56
CA GLY A 40 15.52 6.10 0.40
C GLY A 40 16.92 6.20 -0.22
N LEU A 41 17.06 5.79 -1.49
CA LEU A 41 18.32 5.84 -2.24
C LEU A 41 18.56 7.19 -2.95
N THR A 42 17.57 8.06 -3.00
CA THR A 42 17.64 9.40 -3.61
C THR A 42 17.49 10.47 -2.53
N PRO A 43 18.57 10.85 -1.82
CA PRO A 43 18.51 11.91 -0.82
C PRO A 43 17.97 13.22 -1.43
N HIS A 44 17.04 13.86 -0.70
CA HIS A 44 16.32 15.05 -1.17
C HIS A 44 17.25 16.24 -1.48
N ASP A 45 18.35 16.36 -0.78
CA ASP A 45 19.38 17.41 -0.94
C ASP A 45 20.24 17.24 -2.19
N LEU A 46 20.39 16.00 -2.69
CA LEU A 46 21.22 15.66 -3.85
C LEU A 46 20.41 15.35 -5.10
N TYR A 47 19.25 14.70 -4.95
CA TYR A 47 18.44 14.14 -6.04
C TYR A 47 16.97 14.49 -5.90
N LEU A 48 16.65 15.80 -5.73
CA LEU A 48 15.30 16.28 -5.47
C LEU A 48 14.26 15.81 -6.50
N SER A 49 14.61 15.86 -7.79
CA SER A 49 13.68 15.48 -8.86
C SER A 49 13.32 14.00 -8.83
N GLU A 50 14.32 13.16 -8.67
CA GLU A 50 14.20 11.71 -8.60
C GLU A 50 13.49 11.31 -7.30
N HIS A 51 13.83 11.94 -6.18
CA HIS A 51 13.17 11.73 -4.90
C HIS A 51 11.65 11.98 -4.99
N ILE A 52 11.25 13.14 -5.54
CA ILE A 52 9.84 13.48 -5.73
C ILE A 52 9.16 12.51 -6.70
N TYR A 53 9.82 12.16 -7.81
CA TYR A 53 9.28 11.20 -8.77
C TYR A 53 9.00 9.84 -8.13
N PHE A 54 9.95 9.28 -7.39
CA PHE A 54 9.77 7.99 -6.71
C PHE A 54 8.72 8.06 -5.62
N ALA A 55 8.71 9.13 -4.82
CA ALA A 55 7.73 9.31 -3.74
C ALA A 55 6.29 9.37 -4.27
N ILE A 56 6.03 10.17 -5.30
CA ILE A 56 4.70 10.29 -5.91
C ILE A 56 4.22 8.95 -6.48
N ASN A 57 5.07 8.28 -7.25
CA ASN A 57 4.70 7.04 -7.92
C ASN A 57 4.56 5.87 -6.93
N ALA A 58 5.30 5.86 -5.82
CA ALA A 58 5.12 4.88 -4.76
C ALA A 58 3.65 4.86 -4.26
N PHE A 59 3.07 6.02 -3.96
CA PHE A 59 1.68 6.09 -3.50
C PHE A 59 0.68 5.76 -4.60
N ARG A 60 0.91 6.22 -5.83
CA ARG A 60 0.03 5.92 -6.98
C ARG A 60 -0.10 4.41 -7.22
N ILE A 61 1.00 3.67 -7.12
CA ILE A 61 1.04 2.22 -7.33
C ILE A 61 0.37 1.48 -6.17
N LEU A 62 0.34 2.04 -4.96
CA LEU A 62 -0.37 1.43 -3.84
C LEU A 62 -1.90 1.48 -3.96
N ILE A 63 -2.47 2.38 -4.80
CA ILE A 63 -3.92 2.43 -5.01
C ILE A 63 -4.45 1.11 -5.60
N PRO A 64 -3.98 0.62 -6.78
CA PRO A 64 -4.43 -0.67 -7.28
C PRO A 64 -4.10 -1.83 -6.34
N ALA A 65 -2.96 -1.81 -5.63
CA ALA A 65 -2.66 -2.81 -4.63
C ALA A 65 -3.73 -2.87 -3.53
N GLY A 66 -4.08 -1.72 -2.95
CA GLY A 66 -5.12 -1.61 -1.93
C GLY A 66 -6.48 -2.05 -2.43
N LEU A 67 -6.88 -1.63 -3.65
CA LEU A 67 -8.16 -2.01 -4.26
C LEU A 67 -8.30 -3.54 -4.39
N PHE A 68 -7.30 -4.21 -4.95
CA PHE A 68 -7.34 -5.66 -5.12
C PHE A 68 -7.41 -6.39 -3.78
N TYR A 69 -6.64 -5.96 -2.78
CA TYR A 69 -6.69 -6.57 -1.45
C TYR A 69 -8.00 -6.30 -0.71
N VAL A 70 -8.61 -5.13 -0.84
CA VAL A 70 -9.96 -4.86 -0.31
C VAL A 70 -10.95 -5.87 -0.87
N ILE A 71 -10.96 -6.08 -2.19
CA ILE A 71 -11.87 -7.04 -2.84
C ILE A 71 -11.60 -8.47 -2.34
N VAL A 72 -10.33 -8.89 -2.29
CA VAL A 72 -9.93 -10.23 -1.83
C VAL A 72 -10.37 -10.47 -0.38
N PHE A 73 -10.16 -9.52 0.52
CA PHE A 73 -10.47 -9.71 1.94
C PHE A 73 -11.98 -9.77 2.18
N PHE A 74 -12.79 -8.93 1.52
CA PHE A 74 -14.25 -9.03 1.62
C PHE A 74 -14.82 -10.33 1.03
N ARG A 75 -14.10 -10.97 0.11
CA ARG A 75 -14.51 -12.22 -0.55
C ARG A 75 -13.89 -13.48 0.07
N SER A 76 -13.06 -13.34 1.09
CA SER A 76 -12.35 -14.43 1.75
C SER A 76 -12.90 -14.69 3.15
N ASN A 77 -12.44 -15.78 3.78
CA ASN A 77 -12.77 -16.12 5.16
C ASN A 77 -11.95 -15.32 6.20
N ILE A 78 -11.13 -14.36 5.74
CA ILE A 78 -10.43 -13.46 6.67
C ILE A 78 -11.47 -12.55 7.34
N PRO A 79 -11.37 -12.31 8.67
CA PRO A 79 -12.32 -11.44 9.36
C PRO A 79 -12.46 -10.07 8.68
N ASN A 80 -13.69 -9.60 8.49
CA ASN A 80 -14.00 -8.34 7.80
C ASN A 80 -13.28 -7.11 8.40
N PHE A 81 -12.84 -7.20 9.65
CA PHE A 81 -12.02 -6.16 10.27
C PHE A 81 -10.80 -5.81 9.39
N TYR A 82 -10.11 -6.80 8.83
CA TYR A 82 -8.94 -6.57 7.97
C TYR A 82 -9.31 -5.98 6.62
N ALA A 83 -10.49 -6.33 6.09
CA ALA A 83 -11.04 -5.72 4.88
C ALA A 83 -11.33 -4.23 5.09
N TYR A 84 -11.99 -3.86 6.20
CA TYR A 84 -12.24 -2.46 6.55
C TYR A 84 -10.95 -1.68 6.80
N LEU A 85 -9.99 -2.28 7.49
CA LEU A 85 -8.68 -1.67 7.73
C LEU A 85 -7.97 -1.33 6.41
N THR A 86 -7.98 -2.28 5.45
CA THR A 86 -7.38 -2.08 4.12
C THR A 86 -8.19 -1.08 3.28
N LEU A 87 -9.51 -1.04 3.44
CA LEU A 87 -10.37 -0.04 2.80
C LEU A 87 -10.03 1.38 3.30
N ILE A 88 -9.84 1.56 4.60
CA ILE A 88 -9.41 2.83 5.18
C ILE A 88 -8.07 3.25 4.56
N PHE A 89 -7.09 2.35 4.53
CA PHE A 89 -5.80 2.61 3.88
C PHE A 89 -5.96 3.00 2.40
N PHE A 90 -6.79 2.29 1.64
CA PHE A 90 -7.07 2.57 0.24
C PHE A 90 -7.68 3.97 0.05
N ILE A 91 -8.66 4.35 0.89
CA ILE A 91 -9.31 5.66 0.85
C ILE A 91 -8.30 6.77 1.14
N PHE A 92 -7.51 6.63 2.21
CA PHE A 92 -6.51 7.63 2.57
C PHE A 92 -5.44 7.79 1.49
N THR A 93 -4.94 6.69 0.93
CA THR A 93 -3.93 6.72 -0.13
C THR A 93 -4.48 7.35 -1.41
N THR A 94 -5.72 7.00 -1.78
CA THR A 94 -6.40 7.60 -2.95
C THR A 94 -6.65 9.09 -2.73
N GLY A 95 -7.16 9.47 -1.56
CA GLY A 95 -7.36 10.88 -1.20
C GLY A 95 -6.08 11.70 -1.28
N TYR A 96 -4.96 11.14 -0.80
CA TYR A 96 -3.66 11.79 -0.91
C TYR A 96 -3.21 11.98 -2.36
N VAL A 97 -3.38 10.96 -3.21
CA VAL A 97 -3.02 11.10 -4.63
C VAL A 97 -3.91 12.12 -5.35
N VAL A 98 -5.21 12.16 -5.03
CA VAL A 98 -6.12 13.20 -5.54
C VAL A 98 -5.66 14.58 -5.06
N TYR A 99 -5.32 14.73 -3.78
CA TYR A 99 -4.76 15.97 -3.24
C TYR A 99 -3.51 16.41 -4.02
N GLN A 100 -2.58 15.50 -4.31
CA GLN A 100 -1.38 15.80 -5.11
C GLN A 100 -1.68 16.25 -6.54
N LEU A 101 -2.79 15.78 -7.13
CA LEU A 101 -3.19 16.12 -8.49
C LEU A 101 -3.95 17.45 -8.58
N THR A 102 -4.59 17.87 -7.50
CA THR A 102 -5.46 19.06 -7.47
C THR A 102 -4.81 20.28 -6.83
N ASN A 103 -3.80 20.08 -5.98
CA ASN A 103 -3.06 21.15 -5.34
C ASN A 103 -1.73 21.38 -6.07
N GLY A 104 -1.18 22.59 -5.92
CA GLY A 104 0.05 23.01 -6.58
C GLY A 104 1.27 22.12 -6.23
N SER A 105 2.37 22.41 -6.89
CA SER A 105 3.63 21.69 -6.65
C SER A 105 4.16 21.95 -5.23
N PRO A 106 4.74 20.93 -4.55
CA PRO A 106 5.46 21.18 -3.29
C PRO A 106 6.64 22.16 -3.44
N ARG A 107 6.98 22.52 -4.68
CA ARG A 107 8.03 23.51 -4.99
C ARG A 107 7.52 24.95 -5.01
N ASP A 108 6.20 25.18 -4.95
CA ASP A 108 5.62 26.50 -5.12
C ASP A 108 5.80 27.38 -3.87
N SER A 109 5.84 26.78 -2.68
CA SER A 109 6.14 27.48 -1.42
C SER A 109 6.64 26.53 -0.33
N ILE A 110 7.25 27.08 0.73
CA ILE A 110 7.68 26.30 1.90
C ILE A 110 6.47 25.70 2.63
N GLU A 111 5.37 26.44 2.72
CA GLU A 111 4.12 25.99 3.33
C GLU A 111 3.57 24.78 2.58
N ALA A 112 3.48 24.83 1.25
CA ALA A 112 3.02 23.72 0.40
C ALA A 112 3.91 22.48 0.57
N LEU A 113 5.22 22.66 0.67
CA LEU A 113 6.17 21.57 0.94
C LEU A 113 5.91 20.92 2.31
N ILE A 114 5.79 21.73 3.37
CA ILE A 114 5.56 21.25 4.74
C ILE A 114 4.23 20.49 4.82
N GLU A 115 3.17 21.02 4.24
CA GLU A 115 1.85 20.41 4.23
C GLU A 115 1.91 19.04 3.53
N GLN A 116 2.45 18.99 2.32
CA GLN A 116 2.52 17.75 1.53
C GLN A 116 3.38 16.68 2.19
N VAL A 117 4.54 17.05 2.74
CA VAL A 117 5.42 16.12 3.47
C VAL A 117 4.75 15.62 4.75
N SER A 118 3.98 16.46 5.45
CA SER A 118 3.26 16.06 6.66
C SER A 118 2.16 15.04 6.37
N ILE A 119 1.36 15.28 5.32
CA ILE A 119 0.34 14.33 4.87
C ILE A 119 1.00 13.01 4.41
N GLN A 120 2.10 13.08 3.66
CA GLN A 120 2.86 11.91 3.20
C GLN A 120 3.34 11.04 4.37
N LYS A 121 3.88 11.64 5.43
CA LYS A 121 4.30 10.91 6.63
C LYS A 121 3.13 10.26 7.34
N LEU A 122 1.98 10.93 7.43
CA LEU A 122 0.78 10.36 8.00
C LEU A 122 0.32 9.12 7.23
N ILE A 123 0.27 9.19 5.89
CA ILE A 123 -0.10 8.04 5.05
C ILE A 123 0.90 6.90 5.21
N ALA A 124 2.20 7.18 5.23
CA ALA A 124 3.23 6.16 5.46
C ALA A 124 3.06 5.48 6.83
N PHE A 125 2.71 6.23 7.88
CA PHE A 125 2.41 5.68 9.20
C PHE A 125 1.17 4.79 9.18
N VAL A 126 0.06 5.25 8.58
CA VAL A 126 -1.17 4.45 8.41
C VAL A 126 -0.88 3.16 7.62
N SER A 127 -0.07 3.25 6.55
CA SER A 127 0.36 2.08 5.77
C SER A 127 1.12 1.06 6.62
N THR A 128 2.04 1.54 7.44
CA THR A 128 2.85 0.68 8.32
C THR A 128 1.98 -0.05 9.34
N ILE A 129 1.04 0.67 9.97
CA ILE A 129 0.08 0.07 10.91
C ILE A 129 -0.80 -0.96 10.19
N ASN A 130 -1.31 -0.62 8.99
CA ASN A 130 -2.13 -1.53 8.20
C ASN A 130 -1.38 -2.85 7.94
N ILE A 131 -0.14 -2.79 7.42
CA ILE A 131 0.68 -3.97 7.12
C ILE A 131 0.94 -4.79 8.38
N PHE A 132 1.25 -4.13 9.50
CA PHE A 132 1.47 -4.80 10.78
C PHE A 132 0.23 -5.56 11.24
N LEU A 133 -0.93 -4.92 11.23
CA LEU A 133 -2.19 -5.55 11.63
C LEU A 133 -2.60 -6.68 10.67
N LEU A 134 -2.40 -6.53 9.36
CA LEU A 134 -2.67 -7.58 8.37
C LEU A 134 -1.86 -8.85 8.62
N SER A 135 -0.67 -8.75 9.23
CA SER A 135 0.14 -9.93 9.57
C SER A 135 -0.59 -10.89 10.51
N PHE A 136 -1.44 -10.38 11.42
CA PHE A 136 -2.27 -11.21 12.30
C PHE A 136 -3.41 -11.90 11.53
N GLY A 137 -4.03 -11.20 10.56
CA GLY A 137 -5.04 -11.78 9.67
C GLY A 137 -4.48 -12.92 8.83
N PHE A 138 -3.29 -12.74 8.27
CA PHE A 138 -2.59 -13.79 7.52
C PHE A 138 -2.21 -14.98 8.40
N LYS A 139 -1.74 -14.73 9.64
CA LYS A 139 -1.47 -15.79 10.61
C LYS A 139 -2.72 -16.60 10.95
N SER A 140 -3.87 -15.95 11.10
CA SER A 140 -5.15 -16.66 11.32
C SER A 140 -5.48 -17.56 10.13
N ARG A 141 -5.37 -17.05 8.91
CA ARG A 141 -5.65 -17.80 7.69
C ARG A 141 -4.72 -19.00 7.50
N ILE A 142 -3.43 -18.86 7.81
CA ILE A 142 -2.46 -19.97 7.77
C ILE A 142 -2.89 -21.09 8.73
N LYS A 143 -3.36 -20.76 9.91
CA LYS A 143 -3.83 -21.77 10.88
C LYS A 143 -5.05 -22.53 10.35
N GLU A 144 -6.01 -21.85 9.72
CA GLU A 144 -7.17 -22.51 9.10
C GLU A 144 -6.75 -23.50 8.01
N LEU A 145 -5.81 -23.12 7.13
CA LEU A 145 -5.33 -23.97 6.05
C LEU A 145 -4.52 -25.19 6.53
N ASN A 146 -3.88 -25.11 7.70
CA ASN A 146 -3.11 -26.22 8.28
C ASN A 146 -3.97 -27.21 9.09
N ILE A 147 -5.22 -26.87 9.37
CA ILE A 147 -6.15 -27.71 10.12
C ILE A 147 -7.08 -28.50 9.18
N SER A 148 -7.17 -28.08 7.93
CA SER A 148 -7.94 -28.74 6.88
C SER A 148 -7.11 -29.78 6.12
#